data_433a96bdd01a6749676bec64271075f8
#
_entry.id   433a96bdd01a6749676bec64271075f8
#
_cell.length_a   1.000
_cell.length_b   1.000
_cell.length_c   1.000
_cell.angle_alpha   90.00
_cell.angle_beta   90.00
_cell.angle_gamma   90.00
#
_symmetry.space_group_name_H-M   'P 1'
#
loop_
_entity.id
_entity.type
_entity.pdbx_description
1 polymer ?
#
loop_
_entity_poly.entity_id
_entity_poly.type
_entity_poly.pdbx_seq_one_letter_code
_entity_poly.pdbx_strand_id
1 'polypeptide(L)'
;YIVSAIFISLAPFKRKNLYTEGKSLYDLIMKGFSYLKKRIDILILGLTTILSDVAIWGSLSVLTITISKEVFGKGSLGYGIMDGLYGIGALFSTVLVGIILSKFGKASYLMFCYAIAGVMCLISPLMANIYFAGVAYFIMGLHNNSARIIVRTIFMENIPNHIMGRVQTV
;
A
#
# COMPACT_ATOMS: atom_id res chain seq x y z
N TYR A 1 1.01 7.33 -18.72
CA TYR A 1 -0.28 6.67 -19.07
C TYR A 1 -0.29 6.18 -20.52
N ILE A 2 0.13 6.98 -21.52
CA ILE A 2 0.12 6.58 -22.93
C ILE A 2 1.06 5.37 -23.17
N VAL A 3 2.28 5.41 -22.64
CA VAL A 3 3.24 4.31 -22.73
C VAL A 3 2.70 3.03 -22.09
N SER A 4 2.07 3.14 -20.91
CA SER A 4 1.44 2.00 -20.23
C SER A 4 0.28 1.41 -21.07
N ALA A 5 -0.54 2.27 -21.69
CA ALA A 5 -1.62 1.81 -22.56
C ALA A 5 -1.10 1.04 -23.78
N ILE A 6 0.01 1.50 -24.39
CA ILE A 6 0.66 0.79 -25.50
C ILE A 6 1.17 -0.58 -25.06
N PHE A 7 1.88 -0.67 -23.92
CA PHE A 7 2.36 -1.96 -23.40
C PHE A 7 1.21 -2.92 -23.06
N ILE A 8 0.12 -2.42 -22.48
CA ILE A 8 -1.06 -3.24 -22.19
C ILE A 8 -1.72 -3.75 -23.47
N SER A 9 -1.81 -2.93 -24.54
CA SER A 9 -2.39 -3.34 -25.81
C SER A 9 -1.56 -4.40 -26.55
N LEU A 10 -0.24 -4.42 -26.33
CA LEU A 10 0.68 -5.41 -26.91
C LEU A 10 0.72 -6.72 -26.12
N ALA A 11 0.21 -6.74 -24.88
CA ALA A 11 0.21 -7.94 -24.06
C ALA A 11 -0.88 -8.91 -24.52
N PRO A 12 -0.56 -10.19 -24.86
CA PRO A 12 -1.54 -11.18 -25.30
C PRO A 12 -2.36 -11.67 -24.11
N PHE A 13 -3.32 -10.89 -23.67
CA PHE A 13 -4.28 -11.33 -22.65
C PHE A 13 -5.22 -12.38 -23.25
N LYS A 14 -5.01 -13.65 -22.94
CA LYS A 14 -6.04 -14.66 -23.14
C LYS A 14 -7.23 -14.30 -22.24
N ARG A 15 -8.33 -13.81 -22.82
CA ARG A 15 -9.61 -13.68 -22.13
C ARG A 15 -10.02 -15.07 -21.65
N LYS A 16 -9.75 -15.36 -20.38
CA LYS A 16 -10.40 -16.46 -19.72
C LYS A 16 -11.84 -16.01 -19.52
N ASN A 17 -12.78 -16.55 -20.32
CA ASN A 17 -14.20 -16.34 -20.09
C ASN A 17 -14.50 -16.90 -18.70
N LEU A 18 -14.44 -16.01 -17.71
CA LEU A 18 -15.02 -16.29 -16.40
C LEU A 18 -16.53 -16.28 -16.64
N TYR A 19 -17.09 -17.46 -16.87
CA TYR A 19 -18.53 -17.68 -16.87
C TYR A 19 -19.07 -17.17 -15.53
N THR A 20 -19.52 -15.95 -15.52
CA THR A 20 -20.40 -15.41 -14.51
C THR A 20 -21.78 -15.95 -14.88
N GLU A 21 -22.06 -17.22 -14.55
CA GLU A 21 -23.42 -17.75 -14.62
C GLU A 21 -24.33 -16.78 -13.87
N GLY A 22 -25.12 -15.98 -14.57
CA GLY A 22 -26.35 -15.32 -14.17
C GLY A 22 -26.50 -14.73 -12.74
N LYS A 23 -25.41 -14.63 -11.97
CA LYS A 23 -25.44 -14.17 -10.58
C LYS A 23 -25.35 -12.66 -10.51
N SER A 24 -26.31 -12.04 -9.82
CA SER A 24 -26.31 -10.60 -9.56
C SER A 24 -24.98 -10.18 -8.92
N LEU A 25 -24.48 -8.97 -9.28
CA LEU A 25 -23.32 -8.36 -8.62
C LEU A 25 -23.48 -8.33 -7.09
N TYR A 26 -24.70 -8.13 -6.62
CA TYR A 26 -25.05 -8.17 -5.21
C TYR A 26 -24.73 -9.53 -4.56
N ASP A 27 -25.11 -10.65 -5.20
CA ASP A 27 -24.80 -11.99 -4.70
C ASP A 27 -23.30 -12.27 -4.65
N LEU A 28 -22.54 -11.69 -5.59
CA LEU A 28 -21.09 -11.85 -5.64
C LEU A 28 -20.41 -11.09 -4.48
N ILE A 29 -20.86 -9.87 -4.21
CA ILE A 29 -20.38 -9.04 -3.10
C ILE A 29 -20.74 -9.69 -1.75
N MET A 30 -21.99 -10.15 -1.60
CA MET A 30 -22.45 -10.81 -0.37
C MET A 30 -21.67 -12.09 -0.07
N LYS A 31 -21.24 -12.83 -1.08
CA LYS A 31 -20.37 -14.01 -0.89
C LYS A 31 -18.97 -13.61 -0.39
N GLY A 32 -18.39 -12.53 -0.94
CA GLY A 32 -17.12 -11.98 -0.44
C GLY A 32 -17.24 -11.54 1.03
N PHE A 33 -18.28 -10.80 1.35
CA PHE A 33 -18.56 -10.35 2.71
C PHE A 33 -18.84 -11.50 3.70
N SER A 34 -19.61 -12.50 3.29
CA SER A 34 -19.87 -13.70 4.10
C SER A 34 -18.59 -14.51 4.37
N TYR A 35 -17.65 -14.55 3.41
CA TYR A 35 -16.35 -15.17 3.60
C TYR A 35 -15.51 -14.41 4.62
N LEU A 36 -15.43 -13.07 4.49
CA LEU A 36 -14.69 -12.20 5.41
C LEU A 36 -15.25 -12.29 6.84
N LYS A 37 -16.58 -12.35 6.99
CA LYS A 37 -17.22 -12.50 8.32
C LYS A 37 -16.85 -13.81 9.00
N LYS A 38 -16.56 -14.88 8.25
CA LYS A 38 -16.09 -16.16 8.80
C LYS A 38 -14.60 -16.17 9.11
N ARG A 39 -13.82 -15.26 8.51
CA ARG A 39 -12.38 -15.15 8.66
C ARG A 39 -12.03 -13.75 9.19
N ILE A 40 -12.27 -13.58 10.49
CA ILE A 40 -12.03 -12.32 11.20
C ILE A 40 -10.58 -11.85 11.09
N ASP A 41 -9.63 -12.76 11.04
CA ASP A 41 -8.20 -12.50 10.83
C ASP A 41 -7.95 -11.73 9.52
N ILE A 42 -8.56 -12.18 8.43
CA ILE A 42 -8.44 -11.54 7.10
C ILE A 42 -9.21 -10.22 7.06
N LEU A 43 -10.38 -10.16 7.71
CA LEU A 43 -11.18 -8.93 7.80
C LEU A 43 -10.44 -7.83 8.57
N ILE A 44 -9.85 -8.13 9.73
CA ILE A 44 -9.05 -7.18 10.50
C ILE A 44 -7.87 -6.69 9.69
N LEU A 45 -7.15 -7.60 9.00
CA LEU A 45 -6.02 -7.23 8.16
C LEU A 45 -6.47 -6.30 7.02
N GLY A 46 -7.60 -6.58 6.37
CA GLY A 46 -8.19 -5.71 5.34
C GLY A 46 -8.56 -4.33 5.87
N LEU A 47 -9.25 -4.25 7.00
CA LEU A 47 -9.60 -2.98 7.65
C LEU A 47 -8.36 -2.16 8.04
N THR A 48 -7.34 -2.81 8.59
CA THR A 48 -6.07 -2.13 8.92
C THR A 48 -5.42 -1.55 7.67
N THR A 49 -5.47 -2.27 6.55
CA THR A 49 -4.91 -1.80 5.28
C THR A 49 -5.69 -0.59 4.75
N ILE A 50 -7.03 -0.65 4.78
CA ILE A 50 -7.88 0.47 4.35
C ILE A 50 -7.60 1.72 5.21
N LEU A 51 -7.55 1.58 6.53
CA LEU A 51 -7.24 2.68 7.44
C LEU A 51 -5.86 3.27 7.16
N SER A 52 -4.86 2.43 6.91
CA SER A 52 -3.51 2.87 6.54
C SER A 52 -3.49 3.60 5.19
N ASP A 53 -4.18 3.10 4.17
CA ASP A 53 -4.24 3.73 2.87
C ASP A 53 -4.99 5.08 2.92
N VAL A 54 -6.10 5.18 3.66
CA VAL A 54 -6.82 6.45 3.87
C VAL A 54 -5.94 7.46 4.60
N ALA A 55 -5.21 7.04 5.64
CA ALA A 55 -4.31 7.92 6.37
C ALA A 55 -3.17 8.45 5.49
N ILE A 56 -2.56 7.59 4.67
CA ILE A 56 -1.41 7.97 3.85
C ILE A 56 -1.84 8.74 2.60
N TRP A 57 -2.77 8.21 1.82
CA TRP A 57 -3.18 8.84 0.55
C TRP A 57 -4.16 9.99 0.74
N GLY A 58 -5.05 9.92 1.74
CA GLY A 58 -6.00 10.98 2.04
C GLY A 58 -5.38 12.15 2.77
N SER A 59 -4.74 11.90 3.92
CA SER A 59 -4.28 12.96 4.82
C SER A 59 -2.84 13.37 4.56
N LEU A 60 -1.92 12.41 4.42
CA LEU A 60 -0.49 12.70 4.33
C LEU A 60 -0.13 13.44 3.03
N SER A 61 -0.80 13.17 1.91
CA SER A 61 -0.56 13.88 0.65
C SER A 61 -0.81 15.39 0.76
N VAL A 62 -1.88 15.77 1.48
CA VAL A 62 -2.19 17.19 1.74
C VAL A 62 -1.24 17.76 2.79
N LEU A 63 -0.99 17.03 3.88
CA LEU A 63 -0.08 17.47 4.94
C LEU A 63 1.34 17.65 4.44
N THR A 64 1.83 16.84 3.52
CA THR A 64 3.19 16.95 2.98
C THR A 64 3.44 18.30 2.32
N ILE A 65 2.50 18.80 1.52
CA ILE A 65 2.66 20.12 0.89
C ILE A 65 2.57 21.25 1.92
N THR A 66 1.70 21.08 2.92
CA THR A 66 1.58 22.06 4.02
C THR A 66 2.86 22.10 4.86
N ILE A 67 3.40 20.94 5.26
CA ILE A 67 4.66 20.84 5.99
C ILE A 67 5.81 21.43 5.17
N SER A 68 5.89 21.13 3.89
CA SER A 68 6.91 21.68 3.01
C SER A 68 6.86 23.20 2.94
N LYS A 69 5.64 23.76 2.88
CA LYS A 69 5.43 25.20 2.75
C LYS A 69 5.59 25.93 4.10
N GLU A 70 4.86 25.49 5.13
CA GLU A 70 4.73 26.22 6.40
C GLU A 70 5.89 25.93 7.37
N VAL A 71 6.44 24.69 7.37
CA VAL A 71 7.53 24.31 8.28
C VAL A 71 8.89 24.56 7.64
N PHE A 72 9.07 24.17 6.38
CA PHE A 72 10.38 24.25 5.72
C PHE A 72 10.53 25.44 4.75
N GLY A 73 9.46 26.17 4.45
CA GLY A 73 9.50 27.32 3.54
C GLY A 73 9.87 26.98 2.10
N LYS A 74 9.70 25.70 1.66
CA LYS A 74 10.14 25.21 0.34
C LYS A 74 9.02 24.97 -0.66
N GLY A 75 7.75 25.09 -0.25
CA GLY A 75 6.58 24.97 -1.13
C GLY A 75 6.57 23.70 -1.98
N SER A 76 6.30 23.83 -3.28
CA SER A 76 6.21 22.70 -4.21
C SER A 76 7.52 21.95 -4.42
N LEU A 77 8.66 22.63 -4.36
CA LEU A 77 9.98 22.01 -4.50
C LEU A 77 10.26 21.04 -3.32
N GLY A 78 9.97 21.47 -2.11
CA GLY A 78 10.13 20.62 -0.93
C GLY A 78 9.17 19.45 -0.94
N TYR A 79 7.93 19.65 -1.38
CA TYR A 79 6.98 18.55 -1.62
C TYR A 79 7.57 17.52 -2.58
N GLY A 80 8.10 17.96 -3.73
CA GLY A 80 8.72 17.06 -4.71
C GLY A 80 9.92 16.28 -4.16
N ILE A 81 10.74 16.87 -3.28
CA ILE A 81 11.84 16.17 -2.62
C ILE A 81 11.31 15.08 -1.68
N MET A 82 10.35 15.41 -0.83
CA MET A 82 9.80 14.47 0.16
C MET A 82 9.06 13.31 -0.53
N ASP A 83 8.17 13.64 -1.46
CA ASP A 83 7.38 12.64 -2.20
C ASP A 83 8.24 11.80 -3.14
N GLY A 84 9.23 12.40 -3.81
CA GLY A 84 10.19 11.70 -4.64
C GLY A 84 11.03 10.69 -3.84
N LEU A 85 11.53 11.08 -2.67
CA LEU A 85 12.27 10.17 -1.78
C LEU A 85 11.38 9.07 -1.20
N TYR A 86 10.12 9.36 -0.88
CA TYR A 86 9.13 8.33 -0.53
C TYR A 86 8.97 7.31 -1.65
N GLY A 87 8.82 7.76 -2.91
CA GLY A 87 8.72 6.89 -4.08
C GLY A 87 9.95 6.01 -4.29
N ILE A 88 11.15 6.59 -4.12
CA ILE A 88 12.41 5.83 -4.19
C ILE A 88 12.44 4.76 -3.08
N GLY A 89 12.07 5.10 -1.85
CA GLY A 89 11.95 4.13 -0.75
C GLY A 89 11.00 2.98 -1.10
N ALA A 90 9.85 3.30 -1.69
CA ALA A 90 8.88 2.30 -2.14
C ALA A 90 9.45 1.36 -3.22
N LEU A 91 10.30 1.83 -4.12
CA LEU A 91 10.99 0.97 -5.10
C LEU A 91 11.96 0.01 -4.41
N PHE A 92 12.78 0.50 -3.49
CA PHE A 92 13.73 -0.34 -2.75
C PHE A 92 13.03 -1.41 -1.90
N SER A 93 11.82 -1.16 -1.43
CA SER A 93 11.05 -2.12 -0.63
C SER A 93 10.80 -3.43 -1.36
N THR A 94 10.65 -3.43 -2.69
CA THR A 94 10.37 -4.64 -3.47
C THR A 94 11.50 -5.67 -3.36
N VAL A 95 12.74 -5.21 -3.35
CA VAL A 95 13.92 -6.06 -3.17
C VAL A 95 14.07 -6.48 -1.71
N LEU A 96 13.90 -5.52 -0.80
CA LEU A 96 14.12 -5.73 0.63
C LEU A 96 13.13 -6.75 1.22
N VAL A 97 11.86 -6.68 0.83
CA VAL A 97 10.82 -7.61 1.30
C VAL A 97 11.18 -9.06 0.97
N GLY A 98 11.65 -9.33 -0.25
CA GLY A 98 12.06 -10.69 -0.64
C GLY A 98 13.16 -11.28 0.25
N ILE A 99 14.13 -10.45 0.64
CA ILE A 99 15.25 -10.85 1.49
C ILE A 99 14.80 -11.04 2.95
N ILE A 100 13.99 -10.13 3.47
CA ILE A 100 13.60 -10.12 4.88
C ILE A 100 12.56 -11.18 5.19
N LEU A 101 11.57 -11.39 4.32
CA LEU A 101 10.54 -12.41 4.53
C LEU A 101 11.09 -13.83 4.61
N SER A 102 12.27 -14.09 4.04
CA SER A 102 12.94 -15.39 4.19
C SER A 102 13.48 -15.64 5.60
N LYS A 103 13.70 -14.58 6.40
CA LYS A 103 14.30 -14.64 7.74
C LYS A 103 13.32 -14.35 8.87
N PHE A 104 12.33 -13.50 8.64
CA PHE A 104 11.37 -13.03 9.63
C PHE A 104 9.96 -13.48 9.29
N GLY A 105 9.15 -13.78 10.30
CA GLY A 105 7.73 -14.10 10.10
C GLY A 105 6.95 -12.90 9.54
N LYS A 106 5.99 -13.16 8.63
CA LYS A 106 5.22 -12.12 7.94
C LYS A 106 4.52 -11.15 8.90
N ALA A 107 3.90 -11.67 9.96
CA ALA A 107 3.19 -10.86 10.95
C ALA A 107 4.13 -9.91 11.70
N SER A 108 5.26 -10.41 12.20
CA SER A 108 6.23 -9.62 12.96
C SER A 108 6.84 -8.52 12.09
N TYR A 109 7.18 -8.83 10.85
CA TYR A 109 7.74 -7.84 9.93
C TYR A 109 6.68 -6.80 9.50
N LEU A 110 5.43 -7.20 9.33
CA LEU A 110 4.31 -6.28 9.06
C LEU A 110 4.13 -5.27 10.20
N MET A 111 4.09 -5.73 11.45
CA MET A 111 4.01 -4.86 12.63
C MET A 111 5.18 -3.88 12.70
N PHE A 112 6.39 -4.36 12.44
CA PHE A 112 7.59 -3.53 12.39
C PHE A 112 7.48 -2.45 11.31
N CYS A 113 7.02 -2.81 10.12
CA CYS A 113 6.84 -1.85 9.01
C CYS A 113 5.86 -0.73 9.37
N TYR A 114 4.70 -1.05 9.94
CA TYR A 114 3.74 -0.03 10.35
C TYR A 114 4.27 0.84 11.50
N ALA A 115 4.96 0.25 12.48
CA ALA A 115 5.56 0.99 13.58
C ALA A 115 6.59 2.01 13.08
N ILE A 116 7.52 1.58 12.23
CA ILE A 116 8.55 2.48 11.68
C ILE A 116 7.93 3.56 10.79
N ALA A 117 6.98 3.19 9.91
CA ALA A 117 6.31 4.18 9.06
C ALA A 117 5.55 5.23 9.90
N GLY A 118 4.87 4.82 10.97
CA GLY A 118 4.19 5.72 11.90
C GLY A 118 5.15 6.65 12.63
N VAL A 119 6.26 6.13 13.17
CA VAL A 119 7.30 6.94 13.84
C VAL A 119 7.90 7.95 12.85
N MET A 120 8.27 7.54 11.65
CA MET A 120 8.83 8.45 10.64
C MET A 120 7.83 9.53 10.21
N CYS A 121 6.54 9.21 10.16
CA CYS A 121 5.48 10.18 9.91
C CYS A 121 5.42 11.25 11.01
N LEU A 122 5.48 10.85 12.27
CA LEU A 122 5.41 11.78 13.41
C LEU A 122 6.63 12.68 13.54
N ILE A 123 7.82 12.16 13.27
CA ILE A 123 9.06 12.92 13.45
C ILE A 123 9.45 13.76 12.21
N SER A 124 8.89 13.47 11.04
CA SER A 124 9.24 14.15 9.79
C SER A 124 9.09 15.70 9.85
N PRO A 125 8.02 16.28 10.43
CA PRO A 125 7.89 17.74 10.54
C PRO A 125 8.83 18.36 11.59
N LEU A 126 9.40 17.56 12.49
CA LEU A 126 10.31 18.00 13.55
C LEU A 126 11.79 18.01 13.08
N MET A 127 12.07 17.57 11.85
CA MET A 127 13.41 17.51 11.32
C MET A 127 14.02 18.90 11.11
N ALA A 128 15.34 19.01 11.27
CA ALA A 128 16.06 20.28 11.18
C ALA A 128 15.98 20.96 9.79
N ASN A 129 15.81 20.16 8.74
CA ASN A 129 15.66 20.68 7.38
C ASN A 129 14.92 19.67 6.47
N ILE A 130 14.56 20.15 5.27
CA ILE A 130 13.80 19.38 4.28
C ILE A 130 14.48 18.09 3.82
N TYR A 131 15.81 18.04 3.80
CA TYR A 131 16.55 16.85 3.36
C TYR A 131 16.46 15.73 4.39
N PHE A 132 16.55 16.05 5.68
CA PHE A 132 16.33 15.07 6.75
C PHE A 132 14.87 14.61 6.78
N ALA A 133 13.90 15.51 6.57
CA ALA A 133 12.51 15.13 6.39
C ALA A 133 12.34 14.20 5.17
N GLY A 134 13.03 14.46 4.07
CA GLY A 134 13.06 13.59 2.90
C GLY A 134 13.61 12.19 3.19
N VAL A 135 14.65 12.07 4.03
CA VAL A 135 15.15 10.76 4.50
C VAL A 135 14.09 10.03 5.33
N ALA A 136 13.37 10.73 6.21
CA ALA A 136 12.25 10.14 6.96
C ALA A 136 11.15 9.64 6.01
N TYR A 137 10.83 10.40 4.96
CA TYR A 137 9.87 9.98 3.91
C TYR A 137 10.37 8.78 3.09
N PHE A 138 11.66 8.70 2.79
CA PHE A 138 12.26 7.52 2.16
C PHE A 138 12.06 6.26 3.02
N ILE A 139 12.37 6.34 4.31
CA ILE A 139 12.18 5.24 5.26
C ILE A 139 10.70 4.88 5.38
N MET A 140 9.81 5.87 5.43
CA MET A 140 8.37 5.68 5.46
C MET A 140 7.87 4.97 4.20
N GLY A 141 8.29 5.40 3.02
CA GLY A 141 7.94 4.79 1.73
C GLY A 141 8.41 3.33 1.64
N LEU A 142 9.64 3.07 2.08
CA LEU A 142 10.21 1.73 2.11
C LEU A 142 9.39 0.77 2.98
N HIS A 143 9.03 1.17 4.19
CA HIS A 143 8.29 0.31 5.11
C HIS A 143 6.80 0.23 4.79
N ASN A 144 6.18 1.32 4.36
CA ASN A 144 4.77 1.31 3.97
C ASN A 144 4.52 0.42 2.75
N ASN A 145 5.35 0.52 1.72
CA ASN A 145 5.19 -0.35 0.55
C ASN A 145 5.53 -1.81 0.87
N SER A 146 6.53 -2.06 1.76
CA SER A 146 6.79 -3.39 2.29
C SER A 146 5.55 -3.99 2.95
N ALA A 147 4.86 -3.23 3.80
CA ALA A 147 3.63 -3.66 4.46
C ALA A 147 2.55 -4.03 3.43
N ARG A 148 2.35 -3.22 2.40
CA ARG A 148 1.38 -3.49 1.31
C ARG A 148 1.70 -4.78 0.56
N ILE A 149 2.98 -5.06 0.27
CA ILE A 149 3.40 -6.31 -0.39
C ILE A 149 3.09 -7.51 0.51
N ILE A 150 3.39 -7.42 1.81
CA ILE A 150 3.15 -8.50 2.77
C ILE A 150 1.65 -8.79 2.90
N VAL A 151 0.82 -7.76 3.04
CA VAL A 151 -0.64 -7.91 3.13
C VAL A 151 -1.19 -8.61 1.88
N ARG A 152 -0.77 -8.17 0.69
CA ARG A 152 -1.17 -8.82 -0.57
C ARG A 152 -0.73 -10.28 -0.62
N THR A 153 0.48 -10.58 -0.15
CA THR A 153 0.98 -11.96 -0.08
C THR A 153 0.12 -12.81 0.86
N ILE A 154 -0.21 -12.30 2.05
CA ILE A 154 -1.09 -12.99 3.01
C ILE A 154 -2.47 -13.23 2.39
N PHE A 155 -3.04 -12.26 1.68
CA PHE A 155 -4.31 -12.45 0.99
C PHE A 155 -4.23 -13.52 -0.08
N MET A 156 -3.19 -13.51 -0.93
CA MET A 156 -3.01 -14.51 -1.98
C MET A 156 -2.84 -15.94 -1.44
N GLU A 157 -2.25 -16.10 -0.27
CA GLU A 157 -2.05 -17.41 0.36
C GLU A 157 -3.30 -17.94 1.08
N ASN A 158 -4.10 -17.05 1.64
CA ASN A 158 -5.23 -17.44 2.51
C ASN A 158 -6.59 -17.39 1.82
N ILE A 159 -6.71 -16.68 0.69
CA ILE A 159 -7.97 -16.54 -0.02
C ILE A 159 -7.95 -17.43 -1.28
N PRO A 160 -8.91 -18.36 -1.43
CA PRO A 160 -9.02 -19.17 -2.63
C PRO A 160 -9.17 -18.31 -3.90
N ASN A 161 -8.47 -18.68 -4.98
CA ASN A 161 -8.41 -17.91 -6.23
C ASN A 161 -9.81 -17.58 -6.82
N HIS A 162 -10.79 -18.46 -6.65
CA HIS A 162 -12.15 -18.25 -7.18
C HIS A 162 -12.97 -17.20 -6.42
N ILE A 163 -12.52 -16.79 -5.22
CA ILE A 163 -13.17 -15.75 -4.38
C ILE A 163 -12.31 -14.49 -4.30
N MET A 164 -11.01 -14.57 -4.63
CA MET A 164 -10.06 -13.48 -4.43
C MET A 164 -10.50 -12.15 -5.07
N GLY A 165 -10.98 -12.18 -6.33
CA GLY A 165 -11.48 -10.97 -6.99
C GLY A 165 -12.68 -10.34 -6.27
N ARG A 166 -13.51 -11.16 -5.62
CA ARG A 166 -14.70 -10.70 -4.88
C ARG A 166 -14.33 -10.09 -3.53
N VAL A 167 -13.30 -10.62 -2.88
CA VAL A 167 -12.80 -10.07 -1.60
C VAL A 167 -12.04 -8.77 -1.81
N GLN A 168 -11.37 -8.60 -2.95
CA GLN A 168 -10.65 -7.35 -3.26
C GLN A 168 -11.56 -6.21 -3.73
N THR A 169 -12.81 -6.50 -4.09
CA THR A 169 -13.80 -5.49 -4.50
C THR A 169 -14.70 -5.02 -3.34
N VAL A 170 -14.69 -5.70 -2.21
CA VAL A 170 -15.39 -5.31 -0.98
C VAL A 170 -14.51 -4.44 -0.11
#